data_a0a537a3af603cbd1f32740980ca154d
#
_entry.id   a0a537a3af603cbd1f32740980ca154d
#
_cell.length_a   1.000
_cell.length_b   1.000
_cell.length_c   1.000
_cell.angle_alpha   90.00
_cell.angle_beta   90.00
_cell.angle_gamma   90.00
#
_symmetry.space_group_name_H-M   'P 1'
#
loop_
_entity.id
_entity.type
_entity.pdbx_description
1 polymer ?
#
loop_
_entity_poly.entity_id
_entity_poly.type
_entity_poly.pdbx_seq_one_letter_code
_entity_poly.pdbx_strand_id
1 'polypeptide(L)'
;MSSLKGVFGMPTRAELKRAALLSLVTTLLCLCWPIAALAQEVASGGAAINVDLGTGAGMTERVVQLVGLMTVLSLAPSIVIMTTSFVRIVVVLSLLRTALGMQQSPPNAVLVSLALFLSAIVMAPTWQDAYDSGIRPLLDQQMELPQAFDAASEPVKTFMLSQVDQDDLALFTRLSNIEAPQQAIDLPLRVVTPAFMISELKRAFEIGFLLFVPFLVIDLVVASVLMSMGMMMLPPVVISLPFKLIFFVLVDGWRLVAGSLVESFQRASGTG
;
A
#
# COMPACT_ATOMS: atom_id res chain seq x y z
N MET A 1 -65.44 -35.05 -26.83
CA MET A 1 -64.05 -35.23 -26.43
C MET A 1 -63.29 -33.97 -26.84
N SER A 2 -63.50 -32.89 -26.11
CA SER A 2 -62.81 -31.62 -26.33
C SER A 2 -62.82 -30.85 -25.00
N SER A 3 -61.87 -31.01 -24.16
CA SER A 3 -61.61 -30.05 -23.07
C SER A 3 -60.54 -30.61 -22.12
N LEU A 4 -59.25 -30.52 -22.47
CA LEU A 4 -58.12 -30.65 -21.53
C LEU A 4 -56.77 -30.26 -22.23
N LYS A 5 -56.73 -29.07 -22.87
CA LYS A 5 -55.47 -28.48 -23.35
C LYS A 5 -55.40 -27.02 -22.87
N GLY A 6 -55.14 -26.80 -21.61
CA GLY A 6 -55.09 -25.41 -21.09
C GLY A 6 -54.48 -25.26 -19.70
N VAL A 7 -53.49 -26.09 -19.28
CA VAL A 7 -52.91 -25.90 -17.90
C VAL A 7 -51.38 -25.95 -17.85
N PHE A 8 -50.64 -26.15 -18.93
CA PHE A 8 -49.20 -26.07 -18.91
C PHE A 8 -48.68 -25.12 -19.99
N GLY A 9 -48.89 -23.80 -19.77
CA GLY A 9 -48.16 -22.77 -20.50
C GLY A 9 -46.71 -22.74 -20.01
N MET A 10 -45.78 -23.26 -20.84
CA MET A 10 -44.34 -23.04 -20.55
C MET A 10 -44.05 -21.54 -20.47
N PRO A 11 -43.39 -21.07 -19.40
CA PRO A 11 -43.11 -19.64 -19.26
C PRO A 11 -42.22 -19.17 -20.42
N THR A 12 -42.60 -18.07 -21.02
CA THR A 12 -41.81 -17.47 -22.11
C THR A 12 -40.42 -17.07 -21.64
N ARG A 13 -39.44 -17.08 -22.57
CA ARG A 13 -38.05 -16.68 -22.25
C ARG A 13 -37.95 -15.29 -21.56
N ALA A 14 -38.93 -14.43 -21.78
CA ALA A 14 -39.03 -13.11 -21.14
C ALA A 14 -39.48 -13.21 -19.67
N GLU A 15 -40.39 -14.14 -19.35
CA GLU A 15 -40.84 -14.38 -17.96
C GLU A 15 -39.76 -15.10 -17.13
N LEU A 16 -39.01 -16.03 -17.73
CA LEU A 16 -37.87 -16.67 -17.09
C LEU A 16 -36.76 -15.63 -16.76
N LYS A 17 -36.47 -14.69 -17.66
CA LYS A 17 -35.50 -13.60 -17.38
C LYS A 17 -35.99 -12.66 -16.30
N ARG A 18 -37.28 -12.34 -16.26
CA ARG A 18 -37.87 -11.49 -15.20
C ARG A 18 -37.86 -12.22 -13.86
N ALA A 19 -38.20 -13.50 -13.81
CA ALA A 19 -38.16 -14.30 -12.60
C ALA A 19 -36.69 -14.47 -12.06
N ALA A 20 -35.73 -14.69 -12.97
CA ALA A 20 -34.31 -14.77 -12.61
C ALA A 20 -33.78 -13.41 -12.08
N LEU A 21 -34.19 -12.29 -12.68
CA LEU A 21 -33.80 -10.94 -12.25
C LEU A 21 -34.43 -10.58 -10.89
N LEU A 22 -35.70 -10.96 -10.68
CA LEU A 22 -36.37 -10.78 -9.39
C LEU A 22 -35.74 -11.65 -8.29
N SER A 23 -35.37 -12.90 -8.58
CA SER A 23 -34.71 -13.77 -7.61
C SER A 23 -33.30 -13.27 -7.28
N LEU A 24 -32.58 -12.69 -8.24
CA LEU A 24 -31.24 -12.10 -8.03
C LEU A 24 -31.34 -10.84 -7.19
N VAL A 25 -32.33 -10.00 -7.42
CA VAL A 25 -32.58 -8.77 -6.61
C VAL A 25 -33.01 -9.13 -5.18
N THR A 26 -33.88 -10.14 -5.00
CA THR A 26 -34.28 -10.59 -3.66
C THR A 26 -33.16 -11.26 -2.88
N THR A 27 -32.29 -12.05 -3.55
CA THR A 27 -31.09 -12.59 -2.90
C THR A 27 -30.08 -11.52 -2.54
N LEU A 28 -29.88 -10.50 -3.38
CA LEU A 28 -29.03 -9.34 -3.07
C LEU A 28 -29.58 -8.52 -1.89
N LEU A 29 -30.91 -8.30 -1.85
CA LEU A 29 -31.58 -7.63 -0.73
C LEU A 29 -31.50 -8.43 0.57
N CYS A 30 -31.65 -9.77 0.51
CA CYS A 30 -31.47 -10.65 1.68
C CYS A 30 -30.02 -10.70 2.18
N LEU A 31 -29.02 -10.58 1.29
CA LEU A 31 -27.59 -10.48 1.70
C LEU A 31 -27.23 -9.14 2.31
N CYS A 32 -27.89 -8.06 1.87
CA CYS A 32 -27.69 -6.71 2.46
C CYS A 32 -28.42 -6.50 3.79
N TRP A 33 -29.47 -7.28 4.06
CA TRP A 33 -30.26 -7.15 5.29
C TRP A 33 -29.46 -7.39 6.58
N PRO A 34 -28.63 -8.46 6.71
CA PRO A 34 -27.81 -8.63 7.91
C PRO A 34 -26.71 -7.58 8.05
N ILE A 35 -26.21 -7.02 6.94
CA ILE A 35 -25.21 -5.93 6.99
C ILE A 35 -25.84 -4.63 7.49
N ALA A 36 -27.06 -4.35 7.09
CA ALA A 36 -27.82 -3.19 7.59
C ALA A 36 -28.23 -3.37 9.07
N ALA A 37 -28.56 -4.58 9.50
CA ALA A 37 -28.86 -4.89 10.91
C ALA A 37 -27.57 -4.79 11.78
N LEU A 38 -26.44 -5.26 11.31
CA LEU A 38 -25.15 -5.05 11.99
C LEU A 38 -24.72 -3.58 12.04
N ALA A 39 -25.01 -2.80 11.00
CA ALA A 39 -24.76 -1.36 11.01
C ALA A 39 -25.67 -0.63 12.01
N GLN A 40 -26.87 -1.13 12.23
CA GLN A 40 -27.83 -0.56 13.20
C GLN A 40 -27.51 -0.98 14.65
N GLU A 41 -26.99 -2.19 14.89
CA GLU A 41 -26.44 -2.61 16.19
C GLU A 41 -25.14 -1.87 16.53
N VAL A 42 -24.27 -1.64 15.56
CA VAL A 42 -23.07 -0.79 15.75
C VAL A 42 -23.47 0.67 16.01
N ALA A 43 -24.59 1.15 15.44
CA ALA A 43 -25.11 2.48 15.73
C ALA A 43 -25.88 2.58 17.06
N SER A 44 -26.45 1.47 17.57
CA SER A 44 -27.21 1.44 18.83
C SER A 44 -26.46 0.82 20.00
N GLY A 45 -25.44 0.00 19.75
CA GLY A 45 -24.55 -0.62 20.75
C GLY A 45 -23.11 -0.08 20.67
N GLY A 46 -22.87 0.90 19.80
CA GLY A 46 -21.62 1.62 19.79
C GLY A 46 -21.38 2.15 21.18
N ALA A 47 -20.21 1.91 21.75
CA ALA A 47 -19.69 2.69 22.83
C ALA A 47 -19.95 4.15 22.43
N ALA A 48 -21.10 4.68 22.86
CA ALA A 48 -21.33 6.10 22.82
C ALA A 48 -20.16 6.64 23.63
N ILE A 49 -19.17 7.18 22.93
CA ILE A 49 -18.24 8.10 23.55
C ILE A 49 -19.17 9.21 24.01
N ASN A 50 -19.68 9.07 25.23
CA ASN A 50 -20.37 10.12 25.93
C ASN A 50 -19.30 11.18 26.14
N VAL A 51 -19.08 11.98 25.11
CA VAL A 51 -18.37 13.23 25.21
C VAL A 51 -19.31 14.09 26.04
N ASP A 52 -19.14 14.04 27.35
CA ASP A 52 -19.77 14.95 28.26
C ASP A 52 -19.29 16.37 27.92
N LEU A 53 -20.01 16.99 27.02
CA LEU A 53 -19.82 18.38 26.59
C LEU A 53 -20.37 19.28 27.71
N GLY A 54 -19.70 19.23 28.88
CA GLY A 54 -20.04 20.06 30.01
C GLY A 54 -20.26 21.52 29.57
N THR A 55 -21.38 22.09 29.97
CA THR A 55 -21.77 23.47 29.69
C THR A 55 -20.80 24.42 30.44
N GLY A 56 -19.78 24.95 29.74
CA GLY A 56 -18.86 25.93 30.33
C GLY A 56 -17.60 26.15 29.46
N ALA A 57 -16.68 26.96 29.94
CA ALA A 57 -15.45 27.37 29.29
C ALA A 57 -14.55 26.16 28.81
N GLY A 58 -14.78 24.96 29.33
CA GLY A 58 -14.10 23.73 28.91
C GLY A 58 -14.63 23.09 27.59
N MET A 59 -15.78 23.57 27.05
CA MET A 59 -16.34 23.01 25.81
C MET A 59 -15.45 23.31 24.61
N THR A 60 -14.94 24.54 24.50
CA THR A 60 -14.05 24.95 23.40
C THR A 60 -12.74 24.16 23.43
N GLU A 61 -12.17 23.95 24.60
CA GLU A 61 -10.93 23.19 24.78
C GLU A 61 -11.09 21.71 24.37
N ARG A 62 -12.18 21.09 24.79
CA ARG A 62 -12.50 19.69 24.41
C ARG A 62 -12.79 19.53 22.92
N VAL A 63 -13.51 20.48 22.31
CA VAL A 63 -13.76 20.47 20.85
C VAL A 63 -12.43 20.60 20.10
N VAL A 64 -11.53 21.50 20.51
CA VAL A 64 -10.21 21.64 19.90
C VAL A 64 -9.39 20.37 20.07
N GLN A 65 -9.43 19.74 21.25
CA GLN A 65 -8.74 18.46 21.50
C GLN A 65 -9.27 17.32 20.62
N LEU A 66 -10.61 17.20 20.48
CA LEU A 66 -11.23 16.18 19.60
C LEU A 66 -10.90 16.42 18.13
N VAL A 67 -10.96 17.65 17.67
CA VAL A 67 -10.58 18.01 16.29
C VAL A 67 -9.09 17.71 16.08
N GLY A 68 -8.22 18.06 17.02
CA GLY A 68 -6.81 17.74 16.99
C GLY A 68 -6.57 16.22 16.92
N LEU A 69 -7.26 15.44 17.76
CA LEU A 69 -7.16 13.99 17.76
C LEU A 69 -7.62 13.38 16.42
N MET A 70 -8.77 13.84 15.89
CA MET A 70 -9.25 13.36 14.58
C MET A 70 -8.30 13.74 13.45
N THR A 71 -7.70 14.92 13.50
CA THR A 71 -6.70 15.34 12.51
C THR A 71 -5.47 14.43 12.56
N VAL A 72 -4.92 14.17 13.75
CA VAL A 72 -3.78 13.26 13.92
C VAL A 72 -4.13 11.85 13.45
N LEU A 73 -5.30 11.34 13.83
CA LEU A 73 -5.76 9.99 13.43
C LEU A 73 -5.95 9.86 11.92
N SER A 74 -6.40 10.92 11.23
CA SER A 74 -6.53 10.92 9.77
C SER A 74 -5.19 10.96 9.03
N LEU A 75 -4.14 11.52 9.64
CA LEU A 75 -2.79 11.56 9.08
C LEU A 75 -1.96 10.31 9.39
N ALA A 76 -2.33 9.54 10.42
CA ALA A 76 -1.60 8.36 10.87
C ALA A 76 -1.31 7.33 9.75
N PRO A 77 -2.27 6.95 8.88
CA PRO A 77 -1.98 6.02 7.78
C PRO A 77 -0.91 6.53 6.81
N SER A 78 -0.92 7.83 6.52
CA SER A 78 0.08 8.44 5.63
C SER A 78 1.47 8.42 6.25
N ILE A 79 1.58 8.70 7.54
CA ILE A 79 2.86 8.68 8.28
C ILE A 79 3.40 7.25 8.29
N VAL A 80 2.59 6.25 8.59
CA VAL A 80 3.00 4.84 8.59
C VAL A 80 3.52 4.42 7.22
N ILE A 81 2.81 4.78 6.14
CA ILE A 81 3.25 4.49 4.76
C ILE A 81 4.61 5.15 4.47
N MET A 82 4.80 6.40 4.88
CA MET A 82 6.02 7.18 4.62
C MET A 82 7.23 6.71 5.42
N THR A 83 7.05 6.06 6.57
CA THR A 83 8.14 5.59 7.45
C THR A 83 8.49 4.12 7.27
N THR A 84 7.84 3.43 6.32
CA THR A 84 8.06 2.00 6.06
C THR A 84 8.65 1.76 4.67
N SER A 85 8.99 0.51 4.39
CA SER A 85 9.48 0.05 3.08
C SER A 85 8.42 0.11 1.95
N PHE A 86 7.18 0.49 2.25
CA PHE A 86 6.06 0.47 1.32
C PHE A 86 6.32 1.27 0.05
N VAL A 87 6.87 2.48 0.18
CA VAL A 87 7.05 3.41 -0.95
C VAL A 87 7.97 2.83 -2.01
N ARG A 88 9.14 2.30 -1.63
CA ARG A 88 10.05 1.64 -2.57
C ARG A 88 9.36 0.49 -3.29
N ILE A 89 8.68 -0.37 -2.55
CA ILE A 89 8.06 -1.58 -3.09
C ILE A 89 6.95 -1.23 -4.08
N VAL A 90 6.03 -0.32 -3.72
CA VAL A 90 4.91 0.04 -4.61
C VAL A 90 5.37 0.75 -5.88
N VAL A 91 6.40 1.60 -5.78
CA VAL A 91 6.97 2.30 -6.95
C VAL A 91 7.63 1.30 -7.88
N VAL A 92 8.47 0.39 -7.36
CA VAL A 92 9.13 -0.65 -8.19
C VAL A 92 8.11 -1.57 -8.87
N LEU A 93 7.07 -2.03 -8.15
CA LEU A 93 6.02 -2.86 -8.75
C LEU A 93 5.23 -2.09 -9.83
N SER A 94 4.99 -0.79 -9.64
CA SER A 94 4.36 0.06 -10.65
C SER A 94 5.24 0.24 -11.88
N LEU A 95 6.54 0.44 -11.71
CA LEU A 95 7.52 0.53 -12.79
C LEU A 95 7.63 -0.80 -13.54
N LEU A 96 7.65 -1.93 -12.84
CA LEU A 96 7.64 -3.27 -13.45
C LEU A 96 6.43 -3.46 -14.37
N ARG A 97 5.22 -3.11 -13.92
CA ARG A 97 4.01 -3.16 -14.75
C ARG A 97 4.16 -2.33 -16.02
N THR A 98 4.73 -1.14 -15.90
CA THR A 98 4.97 -0.24 -17.03
C THR A 98 6.02 -0.82 -17.98
N ALA A 99 7.10 -1.41 -17.47
CA ALA A 99 8.15 -2.04 -18.26
C ALA A 99 7.64 -3.23 -19.10
N LEU A 100 6.71 -4.01 -18.53
CA LEU A 100 6.02 -5.09 -19.25
C LEU A 100 5.07 -4.59 -20.35
N GLY A 101 4.78 -3.29 -20.42
CA GLY A 101 3.86 -2.72 -21.39
C GLY A 101 2.38 -2.88 -21.01
N MET A 102 2.08 -3.31 -19.80
CA MET A 102 0.73 -3.52 -19.30
C MET A 102 0.19 -2.24 -18.64
N GLN A 103 -0.82 -1.60 -19.26
CA GLN A 103 -1.33 -0.32 -18.76
C GLN A 103 -2.24 -0.46 -17.54
N GLN A 104 -3.04 -1.53 -17.45
CA GLN A 104 -4.08 -1.70 -16.42
C GLN A 104 -4.05 -3.06 -15.69
N SER A 105 -3.21 -3.99 -16.11
CA SER A 105 -3.10 -5.31 -15.49
C SER A 105 -1.68 -5.52 -14.95
N PRO A 106 -1.51 -5.98 -13.71
CA PRO A 106 -2.53 -6.14 -12.67
C PRO A 106 -3.11 -4.80 -12.17
N PRO A 107 -4.37 -4.79 -11.64
CA PRO A 107 -4.99 -3.59 -11.10
C PRO A 107 -4.17 -2.95 -9.96
N ASN A 108 -4.28 -1.62 -9.78
CA ASN A 108 -3.56 -0.89 -8.73
C ASN A 108 -3.80 -1.48 -7.33
N ALA A 109 -5.04 -1.91 -7.04
CA ALA A 109 -5.37 -2.52 -5.76
C ALA A 109 -4.53 -3.77 -5.47
N VAL A 110 -4.25 -4.61 -6.49
CA VAL A 110 -3.41 -5.81 -6.35
C VAL A 110 -1.96 -5.43 -6.06
N LEU A 111 -1.41 -4.43 -6.78
CA LEU A 111 -0.04 -3.98 -6.55
C LEU A 111 0.14 -3.36 -5.16
N VAL A 112 -0.84 -2.53 -4.73
CA VAL A 112 -0.84 -1.92 -3.39
C VAL A 112 -0.95 -2.99 -2.32
N SER A 113 -1.84 -3.98 -2.48
CA SER A 113 -1.97 -5.09 -1.52
C SER A 113 -0.69 -5.91 -1.42
N LEU A 114 -0.07 -6.24 -2.56
CA LEU A 114 1.20 -6.96 -2.59
C LEU A 114 2.32 -6.15 -1.91
N ALA A 115 2.38 -4.84 -2.20
CA ALA A 115 3.34 -3.94 -1.56
C ALA A 115 3.15 -3.86 -0.04
N LEU A 116 1.91 -3.84 0.45
CA LEU A 116 1.60 -3.87 1.88
C LEU A 116 2.07 -5.18 2.52
N PHE A 117 1.80 -6.33 1.92
CA PHE A 117 2.24 -7.62 2.44
C PHE A 117 3.77 -7.74 2.48
N LEU A 118 4.46 -7.34 1.41
CA LEU A 118 5.92 -7.36 1.39
C LEU A 118 6.50 -6.37 2.40
N SER A 119 5.90 -5.17 2.53
CA SER A 119 6.30 -4.19 3.53
C SER A 119 6.10 -4.72 4.96
N ALA A 120 4.99 -5.43 5.23
CA ALA A 120 4.76 -6.05 6.52
C ALA A 120 5.84 -7.09 6.88
N ILE A 121 6.29 -7.88 5.90
CA ILE A 121 7.38 -8.85 6.09
C ILE A 121 8.70 -8.14 6.42
N VAL A 122 9.03 -7.08 5.67
CA VAL A 122 10.26 -6.30 5.90
C VAL A 122 10.24 -5.61 7.27
N MET A 123 9.10 -5.03 7.64
CA MET A 123 8.95 -4.23 8.86
C MET A 123 8.64 -5.07 10.11
N ALA A 124 8.39 -6.37 9.98
CA ALA A 124 8.02 -7.23 11.10
C ALA A 124 8.97 -7.13 12.31
N PRO A 125 10.32 -7.23 12.16
CA PRO A 125 11.24 -7.07 13.28
C PRO A 125 11.15 -5.68 13.91
N THR A 126 11.14 -4.62 13.09
CA THR A 126 11.05 -3.24 13.56
C THR A 126 9.79 -2.98 14.38
N TRP A 127 8.65 -3.54 13.96
CA TRP A 127 7.39 -3.41 14.70
C TRP A 127 7.39 -4.22 16.01
N GLN A 128 8.04 -5.37 16.00
CA GLN A 128 8.20 -6.15 17.23
C GLN A 128 9.06 -5.40 18.25
N ASP A 129 10.18 -4.81 17.82
CA ASP A 129 11.04 -4.00 18.66
C ASP A 129 10.29 -2.77 19.21
N ALA A 130 9.50 -2.09 18.36
CA ALA A 130 8.69 -0.94 18.76
C ALA A 130 7.58 -1.32 19.76
N TYR A 131 7.00 -2.51 19.62
CA TYR A 131 6.02 -3.04 20.56
C TYR A 131 6.67 -3.33 21.92
N ASP A 132 7.80 -4.04 21.93
CA ASP A 132 8.47 -4.46 23.15
C ASP A 132 9.12 -3.26 23.90
N SER A 133 9.63 -2.25 23.18
CA SER A 133 10.28 -1.10 23.79
C SER A 133 9.32 -0.02 24.30
N GLY A 134 8.17 0.16 23.64
CA GLY A 134 7.26 1.26 23.96
C GLY A 134 5.86 0.82 24.36
N ILE A 135 5.17 0.02 23.50
CA ILE A 135 3.75 -0.29 23.70
C ILE A 135 3.54 -1.21 24.90
N ARG A 136 4.35 -2.26 25.03
CA ARG A 136 4.25 -3.22 26.13
C ARG A 136 4.50 -2.58 27.51
N PRO A 137 5.59 -1.79 27.73
CA PRO A 137 5.80 -1.09 29.00
C PRO A 137 4.67 -0.08 29.33
N LEU A 138 4.06 0.55 28.31
CA LEU A 138 2.90 1.42 28.51
C LEU A 138 1.69 0.63 29.02
N LEU A 139 1.40 -0.55 28.43
CA LEU A 139 0.32 -1.43 28.86
C LEU A 139 0.54 -1.97 30.28
N ASP A 140 1.80 -2.25 30.63
CA ASP A 140 2.23 -2.70 31.97
C ASP A 140 2.32 -1.54 32.97
N GLN A 141 1.89 -0.32 32.59
CA GLN A 141 1.92 0.91 33.44
C GLN A 141 3.32 1.27 33.97
N GLN A 142 4.36 0.88 33.25
CA GLN A 142 5.76 1.16 33.62
C GLN A 142 6.28 2.48 33.00
N MET A 143 5.58 3.00 32.00
CA MET A 143 5.92 4.24 31.29
C MET A 143 4.69 5.11 31.06
N GLU A 144 4.91 6.43 31.00
CA GLU A 144 3.90 7.39 30.56
C GLU A 144 3.83 7.45 29.03
N LEU A 145 2.67 7.88 28.50
CA LEU A 145 2.40 7.92 27.05
C LEU A 145 3.49 8.65 26.24
N PRO A 146 4.04 9.83 26.65
CA PRO A 146 5.09 10.49 25.90
C PRO A 146 6.38 9.67 25.80
N GLN A 147 6.81 9.07 26.91
CA GLN A 147 8.00 8.21 26.98
C GLN A 147 7.85 6.94 26.15
N ALA A 148 6.65 6.33 26.19
CA ALA A 148 6.34 5.14 25.40
C ALA A 148 6.34 5.45 23.89
N PHE A 149 5.87 6.64 23.50
CA PHE A 149 5.91 7.08 22.10
C PHE A 149 7.35 7.27 21.62
N ASP A 150 8.20 7.93 22.41
CA ASP A 150 9.61 8.12 22.09
C ASP A 150 10.32 6.76 21.96
N ALA A 151 10.12 5.84 22.92
CA ALA A 151 10.70 4.51 22.90
C ALA A 151 10.21 3.66 21.72
N ALA A 152 8.91 3.70 21.36
CA ALA A 152 8.37 2.99 20.21
C ALA A 152 8.84 3.58 18.86
N SER A 153 9.14 4.88 18.81
CA SER A 153 9.60 5.55 17.59
C SER A 153 11.07 5.27 17.27
N GLU A 154 11.88 4.91 18.26
CA GLU A 154 13.33 4.69 18.10
C GLU A 154 13.67 3.53 17.14
N PRO A 155 13.08 2.33 17.23
CA PRO A 155 13.30 1.26 16.26
C PRO A 155 12.92 1.66 14.83
N VAL A 156 11.81 2.40 14.64
CA VAL A 156 11.37 2.89 13.33
C VAL A 156 12.39 3.91 12.79
N LYS A 157 12.90 4.79 13.62
CA LYS A 157 13.93 5.76 13.26
C LYS A 157 15.25 5.06 12.90
N THR A 158 15.64 4.04 13.65
CA THR A 158 16.81 3.21 13.37
C THR A 158 16.68 2.52 12.02
N PHE A 159 15.51 1.96 11.72
CA PHE A 159 15.21 1.40 10.40
C PHE A 159 15.38 2.44 9.29
N MET A 160 14.77 3.63 9.43
CA MET A 160 14.91 4.70 8.43
C MET A 160 16.37 5.11 8.23
N LEU A 161 17.13 5.29 9.33
CA LEU A 161 18.55 5.66 9.27
C LEU A 161 19.43 4.58 8.62
N SER A 162 19.07 3.30 8.73
CA SER A 162 19.79 2.22 8.05
C SER A 162 19.59 2.23 6.53
N GLN A 163 18.51 2.85 6.06
CA GLN A 163 18.13 2.89 4.64
C GLN A 163 18.42 4.24 3.98
N VAL A 164 18.56 5.32 4.75
CA VAL A 164 18.77 6.67 4.22
C VAL A 164 20.16 6.83 3.62
N ASP A 165 20.24 7.58 2.51
CA ASP A 165 21.52 8.02 1.94
C ASP A 165 22.08 9.17 2.79
N GLN A 166 23.37 9.15 3.06
CA GLN A 166 24.03 10.16 3.91
C GLN A 166 23.97 11.57 3.30
N ASP A 167 24.03 11.67 1.97
CA ASP A 167 23.93 12.95 1.27
C ASP A 167 22.54 13.57 1.42
N ASP A 168 21.50 12.74 1.34
CA ASP A 168 20.11 13.16 1.55
C ASP A 168 19.88 13.57 3.01
N LEU A 169 20.43 12.82 3.96
CA LEU A 169 20.34 13.16 5.38
C LEU A 169 21.05 14.48 5.69
N ALA A 170 22.25 14.69 5.15
CA ALA A 170 23.00 15.94 5.30
C ALA A 170 22.26 17.13 4.69
N LEU A 171 21.61 16.93 3.53
CA LEU A 171 20.80 17.95 2.88
C LEU A 171 19.67 18.43 3.80
N PHE A 172 18.86 17.50 4.34
CA PHE A 172 17.71 17.86 5.17
C PHE A 172 18.12 18.39 6.55
N THR A 173 19.25 17.94 7.10
CA THR A 173 19.83 18.51 8.33
C THR A 173 20.17 19.98 8.12
N ARG A 174 20.85 20.30 7.01
CA ARG A 174 21.19 21.68 6.65
C ARG A 174 19.94 22.55 6.38
N LEU A 175 18.95 22.03 5.64
CA LEU A 175 17.72 22.76 5.36
C LEU A 175 16.88 23.04 6.60
N SER A 176 17.02 22.20 7.63
CA SER A 176 16.31 22.38 8.91
C SER A 176 17.02 23.33 9.87
N ASN A 177 18.17 23.90 9.50
CA ASN A 177 19.02 24.75 10.35
C ASN A 177 19.34 24.13 11.72
N ILE A 178 19.53 22.80 11.75
CA ILE A 178 19.93 22.08 12.96
C ILE A 178 21.41 21.80 12.86
N GLU A 179 22.15 22.08 13.96
CA GLU A 179 23.53 21.65 14.06
C GLU A 179 23.61 20.13 13.94
N ALA A 180 24.55 19.64 13.15
CA ALA A 180 24.70 18.20 12.94
C ALA A 180 25.04 17.54 14.30
N PRO A 181 24.18 16.66 14.82
CA PRO A 181 24.44 15.99 16.07
C PRO A 181 25.62 15.01 15.93
N GLN A 182 26.19 14.59 17.05
CA GLN A 182 27.29 13.61 17.05
C GLN A 182 26.84 12.24 16.53
N GLN A 183 25.56 11.89 16.73
CA GLN A 183 24.97 10.64 16.27
C GLN A 183 23.72 10.93 15.45
N ALA A 184 23.57 10.24 14.32
CA ALA A 184 22.41 10.40 13.44
C ALA A 184 21.08 10.07 14.14
N ILE A 185 21.11 9.20 15.15
CA ILE A 185 19.92 8.83 15.92
C ILE A 185 19.35 10.02 16.73
N ASP A 186 20.13 11.04 17.04
CA ASP A 186 19.66 12.22 17.77
C ASP A 186 18.88 13.20 16.87
N LEU A 187 18.94 13.03 15.53
CA LEU A 187 18.17 13.86 14.62
C LEU A 187 16.66 13.68 14.84
N PRO A 188 15.87 14.74 14.82
CA PRO A 188 14.42 14.64 14.96
C PRO A 188 13.78 13.96 13.73
N LEU A 189 12.68 13.22 13.95
CA LEU A 189 11.94 12.53 12.89
C LEU A 189 11.55 13.43 11.72
N ARG A 190 11.26 14.72 11.98
CA ARG A 190 10.95 15.71 10.94
C ARG A 190 12.07 15.93 9.91
N VAL A 191 13.31 15.55 10.25
CA VAL A 191 14.47 15.61 9.33
C VAL A 191 14.72 14.25 8.70
N VAL A 192 14.65 13.19 9.49
CA VAL A 192 14.92 11.82 9.03
C VAL A 192 13.88 11.34 8.04
N THR A 193 12.59 11.59 8.30
CA THR A 193 11.51 11.11 7.45
C THR A 193 11.58 11.63 6.00
N PRO A 194 11.70 12.92 5.71
CA PRO A 194 11.82 13.38 4.32
C PRO A 194 13.13 12.95 3.66
N ALA A 195 14.25 12.89 4.39
CA ALA A 195 15.50 12.35 3.87
C ALA A 195 15.35 10.88 3.44
N PHE A 196 14.75 10.06 4.31
CA PHE A 196 14.44 8.66 4.02
C PHE A 196 13.53 8.52 2.79
N MET A 197 12.46 9.33 2.68
CA MET A 197 11.54 9.29 1.52
C MET A 197 12.25 9.57 0.21
N ILE A 198 13.15 10.55 0.15
CA ILE A 198 13.92 10.86 -1.06
C ILE A 198 14.87 9.72 -1.41
N SER A 199 15.59 9.19 -0.42
CA SER A 199 16.48 8.03 -0.61
C SER A 199 15.72 6.79 -1.10
N GLU A 200 14.52 6.52 -0.54
CA GLU A 200 13.66 5.40 -0.97
C GLU A 200 13.18 5.57 -2.42
N LEU A 201 12.77 6.79 -2.79
CA LEU A 201 12.37 7.07 -4.17
C LEU A 201 13.54 6.92 -5.14
N LYS A 202 14.72 7.43 -4.80
CA LYS A 202 15.94 7.28 -5.60
C LYS A 202 16.25 5.80 -5.86
N ARG A 203 16.29 4.99 -4.79
CA ARG A 203 16.52 3.54 -4.90
C ARG A 203 15.42 2.82 -5.68
N ALA A 204 14.16 3.22 -5.50
CA ALA A 204 13.05 2.65 -6.27
C ALA A 204 13.21 2.90 -7.77
N PHE A 205 13.64 4.11 -8.18
CA PHE A 205 13.90 4.43 -9.57
C PHE A 205 15.15 3.71 -10.11
N GLU A 206 16.20 3.56 -9.32
CA GLU A 206 17.39 2.78 -9.70
C GLU A 206 17.02 1.31 -9.98
N ILE A 207 16.31 0.66 -9.07
CA ILE A 207 15.83 -0.71 -9.25
C ILE A 207 14.87 -0.79 -10.45
N GLY A 208 13.95 0.16 -10.55
CA GLY A 208 12.99 0.23 -11.66
C GLY A 208 13.69 0.37 -13.01
N PHE A 209 14.72 1.20 -13.10
CA PHE A 209 15.53 1.35 -14.31
C PHE A 209 16.19 0.02 -14.70
N LEU A 210 16.80 -0.68 -13.75
CA LEU A 210 17.41 -1.99 -14.01
C LEU A 210 16.39 -3.02 -14.50
N LEU A 211 15.15 -2.97 -13.99
CA LEU A 211 14.06 -3.81 -14.45
C LEU A 211 13.59 -3.48 -15.88
N PHE A 212 13.72 -2.22 -16.31
CA PHE A 212 13.38 -1.81 -17.67
C PHE A 212 14.33 -2.32 -18.72
N VAL A 213 15.63 -2.45 -18.39
CA VAL A 213 16.69 -2.79 -19.36
C VAL A 213 16.38 -4.06 -20.17
N PRO A 214 16.05 -5.24 -19.60
CA PRO A 214 15.76 -6.42 -20.36
C PRO A 214 14.54 -6.27 -21.28
N PHE A 215 13.52 -5.58 -20.85
CA PHE A 215 12.30 -5.34 -21.65
C PHE A 215 12.54 -4.33 -22.78
N LEU A 216 13.41 -3.34 -22.56
CA LEU A 216 13.83 -2.39 -23.58
C LEU A 216 14.61 -3.11 -24.68
N VAL A 217 15.50 -4.06 -24.34
CA VAL A 217 16.23 -4.88 -25.32
C VAL A 217 15.25 -5.69 -26.19
N ILE A 218 14.20 -6.29 -25.58
CA ILE A 218 13.16 -7.01 -26.35
C ILE A 218 12.45 -6.05 -27.32
N ASP A 219 12.10 -4.83 -26.89
CA ASP A 219 11.47 -3.83 -27.76
C ASP A 219 12.37 -3.47 -28.95
N LEU A 220 13.67 -3.24 -28.71
CA LEU A 220 14.64 -2.91 -29.77
C LEU A 220 14.81 -4.05 -30.78
N VAL A 221 14.90 -5.30 -30.30
CA VAL A 221 15.02 -6.47 -31.18
C VAL A 221 13.77 -6.61 -32.05
N VAL A 222 12.59 -6.56 -31.45
CA VAL A 222 11.31 -6.65 -32.21
C VAL A 222 11.20 -5.51 -33.20
N ALA A 223 11.53 -4.28 -32.81
CA ALA A 223 11.51 -3.12 -33.72
C ALA A 223 12.47 -3.29 -34.90
N SER A 224 13.69 -3.79 -34.67
CA SER A 224 14.67 -4.01 -35.75
C SER A 224 14.20 -5.09 -36.74
N VAL A 225 13.61 -6.15 -36.26
CA VAL A 225 13.02 -7.22 -37.10
C VAL A 225 11.88 -6.68 -37.96
N LEU A 226 10.92 -5.95 -37.36
CA LEU A 226 9.79 -5.37 -38.08
C LEU A 226 10.24 -4.39 -39.17
N MET A 227 11.23 -3.54 -38.85
CA MET A 227 11.79 -2.61 -39.83
C MET A 227 12.48 -3.34 -40.97
N SER A 228 13.23 -4.40 -40.70
CA SER A 228 13.88 -5.21 -41.75
C SER A 228 12.90 -5.89 -42.69
N MET A 229 11.71 -6.23 -42.20
CA MET A 229 10.62 -6.80 -43.01
C MET A 229 9.79 -5.75 -43.75
N GLY A 230 10.10 -4.46 -43.61
CA GLY A 230 9.33 -3.36 -44.22
C GLY A 230 8.00 -3.05 -43.55
N MET A 231 7.71 -3.60 -42.37
CA MET A 231 6.45 -3.45 -41.64
C MET A 231 6.44 -2.19 -40.76
N MET A 232 6.70 -1.02 -41.35
CA MET A 232 6.84 0.25 -40.60
C MET A 232 5.51 0.76 -39.98
N MET A 233 4.35 0.27 -40.45
CA MET A 233 3.06 0.75 -39.93
C MET A 233 2.59 0.04 -38.65
N LEU A 234 3.24 -1.05 -38.26
CA LEU A 234 2.87 -1.78 -37.03
C LEU A 234 3.64 -1.21 -35.84
N PRO A 235 2.96 -0.82 -34.74
CA PRO A 235 3.64 -0.34 -33.54
C PRO A 235 4.42 -1.48 -32.88
N PRO A 236 5.77 -1.39 -32.78
CA PRO A 236 6.61 -2.45 -32.24
C PRO A 236 6.26 -2.86 -30.81
N VAL A 237 5.78 -1.92 -29.99
CA VAL A 237 5.39 -2.14 -28.59
C VAL A 237 4.25 -3.15 -28.47
N VAL A 238 3.30 -3.18 -29.39
CA VAL A 238 2.18 -4.14 -29.37
C VAL A 238 2.67 -5.54 -29.72
N ILE A 239 3.60 -5.65 -30.66
CA ILE A 239 4.16 -6.93 -31.09
C ILE A 239 5.15 -7.50 -30.04
N SER A 240 5.88 -6.64 -29.30
CA SER A 240 6.83 -7.07 -28.28
C SER A 240 6.15 -7.55 -26.97
N LEU A 241 4.91 -7.12 -26.71
CA LEU A 241 4.22 -7.43 -25.45
C LEU A 241 4.12 -8.95 -25.17
N PRO A 242 3.70 -9.84 -26.08
CA PRO A 242 3.71 -11.27 -25.84
C PRO A 242 5.09 -11.81 -25.47
N PHE A 243 6.14 -11.35 -26.14
CA PHE A 243 7.50 -11.79 -25.89
C PHE A 243 7.98 -11.38 -24.49
N LYS A 244 7.66 -10.15 -24.05
CA LYS A 244 7.95 -9.67 -22.70
C LYS A 244 7.26 -10.54 -21.64
N LEU A 245 5.97 -10.87 -21.85
CA LEU A 245 5.21 -11.70 -20.93
C LEU A 245 5.79 -13.14 -20.85
N ILE A 246 6.07 -13.75 -21.99
CA ILE A 246 6.68 -15.08 -22.03
C ILE A 246 8.03 -15.07 -21.32
N PHE A 247 8.90 -14.11 -21.63
CA PHE A 247 10.18 -13.96 -20.96
C PHE A 247 10.02 -13.82 -19.43
N PHE A 248 9.13 -12.94 -18.99
CA PHE A 248 8.87 -12.70 -17.57
C PHE A 248 8.36 -13.93 -16.82
N VAL A 249 7.50 -14.73 -17.46
CA VAL A 249 7.02 -16.00 -16.90
C VAL A 249 8.10 -17.06 -16.87
N LEU A 250 8.92 -17.17 -17.91
CA LEU A 250 10.02 -18.17 -18.00
C LEU A 250 11.10 -17.96 -16.93
N VAL A 251 11.38 -16.70 -16.57
CA VAL A 251 12.37 -16.38 -15.52
C VAL A 251 11.76 -16.35 -14.12
N ASP A 252 10.49 -16.71 -13.94
CA ASP A 252 9.76 -16.59 -12.67
C ASP A 252 9.84 -15.16 -12.10
N GLY A 253 9.55 -14.15 -12.95
CA GLY A 253 9.83 -12.75 -12.69
C GLY A 253 9.16 -12.19 -11.42
N TRP A 254 7.95 -12.64 -11.08
CA TRP A 254 7.30 -12.21 -9.83
C TRP A 254 8.07 -12.61 -8.60
N ARG A 255 8.58 -13.85 -8.56
CA ARG A 255 9.38 -14.37 -7.46
C ARG A 255 10.71 -13.65 -7.34
N LEU A 256 11.39 -13.44 -8.48
CA LEU A 256 12.67 -12.73 -8.51
C LEU A 256 12.52 -11.29 -8.01
N VAL A 257 11.52 -10.55 -8.49
CA VAL A 257 11.31 -9.16 -8.09
C VAL A 257 10.89 -9.06 -6.62
N ALA A 258 9.93 -9.87 -6.17
CA ALA A 258 9.49 -9.85 -4.78
C ALA A 258 10.64 -10.25 -3.83
N GLY A 259 11.40 -11.29 -4.14
CA GLY A 259 12.54 -11.73 -3.35
C GLY A 259 13.65 -10.68 -3.28
N SER A 260 14.07 -10.15 -4.43
CA SER A 260 15.12 -9.12 -4.48
C SER A 260 14.74 -7.82 -3.76
N LEU A 261 13.46 -7.44 -3.79
CA LEU A 261 12.97 -6.28 -3.05
C LEU A 261 13.11 -6.49 -1.54
N VAL A 262 12.67 -7.63 -1.00
CA VAL A 262 12.80 -7.93 0.44
C VAL A 262 14.27 -8.01 0.83
N GLU A 263 15.10 -8.74 0.07
CA GLU A 263 16.54 -8.87 0.33
C GLU A 263 17.28 -7.53 0.27
N SER A 264 16.83 -6.56 -0.56
CA SER A 264 17.46 -5.24 -0.66
C SER A 264 17.41 -4.46 0.65
N PHE A 265 16.38 -4.68 1.47
CA PHE A 265 16.26 -4.08 2.80
C PHE A 265 17.12 -4.80 3.85
N GLN A 266 17.18 -6.13 3.78
CA GLN A 266 17.97 -6.94 4.72
C GLN A 266 19.48 -6.67 4.60
N ARG A 267 20.00 -6.50 3.38
CA ARG A 267 21.41 -6.16 3.15
C ARG A 267 21.78 -4.78 3.72
N ALA A 268 20.89 -3.82 3.65
CA ALA A 268 21.14 -2.48 4.18
C ALA A 268 21.07 -2.43 5.72
N SER A 269 20.29 -3.30 6.35
CA SER A 269 20.18 -3.39 7.81
C SER A 269 21.31 -4.24 8.46
N GLY A 270 22.22 -4.82 7.68
CA GLY A 270 23.35 -5.62 8.20
C GLY A 270 22.96 -6.97 8.81
N THR A 271 21.75 -7.47 8.56
CA THR A 271 21.23 -8.74 9.08
C THR A 271 21.30 -9.88 8.05
N GLY A 272 22.08 -9.72 6.97
CA GLY A 272 22.29 -10.73 5.92
C GLY A 272 23.60 -11.48 6.06
#